data_6f923420e98d015f0fb8dde50b81f6f4
#
_entry.id   6f923420e98d015f0fb8dde50b81f6f4
#
_cell.length_a   1.000
_cell.length_b   1.000
_cell.length_c   1.000
_cell.angle_alpha   90.00
_cell.angle_beta   90.00
_cell.angle_gamma   90.00
#
_symmetry.space_group_name_H-M   'P 1'
#
loop_
_entity.id
_entity.type
_entity.pdbx_description
1 polymer ?
#
loop_
_entity_poly.entity_id
_entity_poly.type
_entity_poly.pdbx_seq_one_letter_code
_entity_poly.pdbx_strand_id
1 'polypeptide(L)'
;MGTAADSGAPIGSRTLSAEGRRGEVRFFLQRVAGGLYVEREEIPRRGLRTQQSVQFTDAEHFRRWCDNDPIRFEHPLLHVSLRRDADALWGDLDAADGSSGA
;
A
#
# COMPACT_ATOMS: atom_id res chain seq x y z
N MET A 1 -18.33 -17.70 -11.29
CA MET A 1 -18.03 -17.30 -10.86
C MET A 1 -17.04 -17.28 -10.71
N GLY A 2 -16.70 -17.38 -10.84
CA GLY A 2 -15.74 -17.42 -10.49
C GLY A 2 -15.07 -16.58 -10.48
N THR A 3 -15.16 -16.26 -10.65
CA THR A 3 -14.58 -15.49 -10.60
C THR A 3 -14.21 -15.01 -9.88
N ALA A 4 -14.51 -15.19 -9.53
CA ALA A 4 -14.16 -14.68 -8.62
C ALA A 4 -12.99 -14.58 -8.44
N ALA A 5 -12.67 -15.02 -8.88
CA ALA A 5 -11.58 -14.88 -8.65
C ALA A 5 -11.05 -13.74 -8.65
N ASP A 6 -11.30 -13.45 -9.06
CA ASP A 6 -10.81 -12.47 -8.96
C ASP A 6 -10.85 -11.98 -8.17
N SER A 7 -11.18 -12.37 -7.84
CA SER A 7 -11.26 -11.91 -7.09
C SER A 7 -10.75 -11.54 -6.43
N GLY A 8 -10.52 -11.51 -6.46
CA GLY A 8 -9.85 -11.14 -5.53
C GLY A 8 -9.91 -9.92 -4.90
N ALA A 9 -9.01 -9.12 -5.14
CA ALA A 9 -8.94 -7.85 -4.45
C ALA A 9 -10.11 -6.98 -4.84
N PRO A 10 -10.74 -6.30 -3.87
CA PRO A 10 -11.75 -5.31 -4.21
C PRO A 10 -11.16 -4.17 -5.02
N ILE A 11 -12.01 -3.49 -5.75
CA ILE A 11 -11.62 -2.28 -6.44
C ILE A 11 -11.07 -1.30 -5.42
N GLY A 12 -9.94 -0.69 -5.71
CA GLY A 12 -9.34 0.25 -4.80
C GLY A 12 -8.40 -0.37 -3.79
N SER A 13 -7.96 -1.60 -4.03
CA SER A 13 -6.94 -2.20 -3.19
C SER A 13 -5.78 -2.68 -4.03
N ARG A 14 -4.62 -2.84 -3.39
CA ARG A 14 -3.39 -3.32 -4.02
C ARG A 14 -2.61 -4.13 -3.02
N THR A 15 -1.93 -5.13 -3.51
CA THR A 15 -0.99 -5.91 -2.70
C THR A 15 0.35 -5.91 -3.43
N LEU A 16 1.40 -5.58 -2.69
CA LEU A 16 2.75 -5.54 -3.25
C LEU A 16 3.70 -6.25 -2.31
N SER A 17 4.75 -6.84 -2.86
CA SER A 17 5.74 -7.49 -2.02
C SER A 17 7.07 -7.54 -2.73
N ALA A 18 8.11 -7.75 -1.94
CA ALA A 18 9.45 -7.97 -2.45
C ALA A 18 10.16 -8.93 -1.52
N GLU A 19 11.01 -9.77 -2.11
CA GLU A 19 11.82 -10.71 -1.37
C GLU A 19 13.28 -10.34 -1.47
N GLY A 20 14.02 -10.58 -0.40
CA GLY A 20 15.43 -10.37 -0.37
C GLY A 20 16.09 -11.37 0.55
N ARG A 21 17.35 -11.08 0.89
CA ARG A 21 18.12 -11.99 1.72
C ARG A 21 17.52 -12.22 3.09
N ARG A 22 16.89 -11.18 3.63
CA ARG A 22 16.35 -11.21 4.99
C ARG A 22 14.97 -11.81 5.07
N GLY A 23 14.28 -11.90 3.94
CA GLY A 23 12.93 -12.39 3.90
C GLY A 23 12.08 -11.57 2.96
N GLU A 24 10.80 -11.49 3.28
CA GLU A 24 9.81 -10.83 2.44
C GLU A 24 9.23 -9.63 3.17
N VAL A 25 8.95 -8.56 2.43
CA VAL A 25 8.18 -7.43 2.92
C VAL A 25 6.94 -7.32 2.05
N ARG A 26 5.79 -7.19 2.67
CA ARG A 26 4.52 -7.18 1.98
C ARG A 26 3.70 -5.97 2.42
N PHE A 27 3.06 -5.31 1.45
CA PHE A 27 2.18 -4.18 1.72
C PHE A 27 0.80 -4.46 1.16
N PHE A 28 -0.21 -4.13 1.91
CA PHE A 28 -1.59 -4.12 1.45
C PHE A 28 -2.11 -2.70 1.56
N LEU A 29 -2.66 -2.18 0.47
CA LEU A 29 -3.23 -0.83 0.42
C LEU A 29 -4.70 -0.95 0.09
N GLN A 30 -5.51 -0.18 0.78
CA GLN A 30 -6.93 -0.16 0.49
C GLN A 30 -7.47 1.26 0.65
N ARG A 31 -8.16 1.74 -0.38
CA ARG A 31 -8.87 2.99 -0.29
C ARG A 31 -10.04 2.82 0.65
N VAL A 32 -10.17 3.71 1.62
CA VAL A 32 -11.26 3.69 2.58
C VAL A 32 -11.88 5.07 2.62
N ALA A 33 -13.02 5.18 3.27
CA ALA A 33 -13.69 6.47 3.39
C ALA A 33 -12.72 7.45 4.07
N GLY A 34 -12.43 8.53 3.37
CA GLY A 34 -11.59 9.60 3.89
C GLY A 34 -10.11 9.32 3.91
N GLY A 35 -9.64 8.23 3.29
CA GLY A 35 -8.21 8.00 3.37
C GLY A 35 -7.72 6.72 2.74
N LEU A 36 -6.57 6.29 3.19
CA LEU A 36 -5.90 5.09 2.71
C LEU A 36 -5.50 4.23 3.90
N TYR A 37 -5.94 2.99 3.89
CA TYR A 37 -5.56 2.00 4.88
C TYR A 37 -4.37 1.21 4.37
N VAL A 38 -3.36 1.02 5.21
CA VAL A 38 -2.11 0.37 4.83
C VAL A 38 -1.77 -0.68 5.86
N GLU A 39 -1.46 -1.89 5.40
CA GLU A 39 -0.84 -2.92 6.24
C GLU A 39 0.56 -3.18 5.72
N ARG A 40 1.49 -3.26 6.63
CA ARG A 40 2.88 -3.57 6.33
C ARG A 40 3.27 -4.81 7.10
N GLU A 41 3.80 -5.79 6.40
CA GLU A 41 4.15 -7.06 7.02
C GLU A 41 5.58 -7.41 6.68
N GLU A 42 6.37 -7.82 7.68
CA GLU A 42 7.70 -8.36 7.46
C GLU A 42 7.68 -9.83 7.82
N ILE A 43 8.14 -10.64 6.87
CA ILE A 43 8.20 -12.08 7.02
C ILE A 43 9.65 -12.47 6.88
N PRO A 44 10.43 -12.43 7.99
CA PRO A 44 11.84 -12.73 7.91
C PRO A 44 12.06 -14.21 7.68
N ARG A 45 13.21 -14.54 7.10
CA ARG A 45 13.57 -15.94 6.94
C ARG A 45 13.75 -16.60 8.28
N ARG A 46 14.22 -15.83 9.25
CA ARG A 46 14.39 -16.30 10.63
C ARG A 46 13.82 -15.22 11.52
N GLY A 47 13.16 -15.66 12.57
CA GLY A 47 12.59 -14.74 13.53
C GLY A 47 11.10 -14.60 13.34
N LEU A 48 10.54 -13.66 14.06
CA LEU A 48 9.10 -13.47 14.11
C LEU A 48 8.61 -12.57 13.03
N ARG A 49 7.48 -12.92 12.50
CA ARG A 49 6.72 -12.11 11.58
C ARG A 49 6.14 -10.91 12.32
N THR A 50 6.20 -9.75 11.71
CA THR A 50 5.63 -8.54 12.30
C THR A 50 4.64 -7.91 11.34
N GLN A 51 3.68 -7.19 11.89
CA GLN A 51 2.66 -6.53 11.10
C GLN A 51 2.33 -5.19 11.72
N GLN A 52 2.13 -4.19 10.87
CA GLN A 52 1.76 -2.85 11.27
C GLN A 52 0.59 -2.41 10.41
N SER A 53 -0.40 -1.78 11.01
CA SER A 53 -1.56 -1.25 10.31
C SER A 53 -1.67 0.23 10.60
N VAL A 54 -1.85 1.03 9.55
CA VAL A 54 -1.95 2.48 9.69
C VAL A 54 -3.05 2.96 8.76
N GLN A 55 -3.83 3.93 9.20
CA GLN A 55 -4.77 4.61 8.34
C GLN A 55 -4.33 6.05 8.15
N PHE A 56 -4.17 6.46 6.91
CA PHE A 56 -3.76 7.81 6.56
C PHE A 56 -4.95 8.58 6.04
N THR A 57 -5.09 9.82 6.49
CA THR A 57 -6.11 10.72 5.97
C THR A 57 -5.51 11.80 5.08
N ASP A 58 -4.19 11.79 4.91
CA ASP A 58 -3.43 12.81 4.22
C ASP A 58 -2.37 12.13 3.37
N ALA A 59 -2.40 12.38 2.08
CA ALA A 59 -1.48 11.75 1.14
C ALA A 59 -0.03 12.12 1.44
N GLU A 60 0.21 13.34 1.87
CA GLU A 60 1.57 13.75 2.16
C GLU A 60 2.12 13.04 3.38
N HIS A 61 1.29 12.80 4.38
CA HIS A 61 1.69 12.03 5.54
C HIS A 61 2.09 10.61 5.14
N PHE A 62 1.31 10.00 4.25
CA PHE A 62 1.66 8.67 3.73
C PHE A 62 3.00 8.71 3.01
N ARG A 63 3.23 9.73 2.19
CA ARG A 63 4.47 9.82 1.43
C ARG A 63 5.68 9.91 2.34
N ARG A 64 5.57 10.71 3.40
CA ARG A 64 6.67 10.81 4.37
C ARG A 64 6.90 9.50 5.09
N TRP A 65 5.83 8.82 5.47
CA TRP A 65 5.94 7.53 6.12
C TRP A 65 6.65 6.54 5.21
N CYS A 66 6.25 6.51 3.95
CA CYS A 66 6.81 5.62 2.95
C CYS A 66 8.29 5.94 2.69
N ASP A 67 8.62 7.22 2.60
CA ASP A 67 9.99 7.63 2.31
C ASP A 67 10.93 7.37 3.47
N ASN A 68 10.40 7.22 4.67
CA ASN A 68 11.19 6.88 5.84
C ASN A 68 11.31 5.38 6.06
N ASP A 69 10.64 4.58 5.25
CA ASP A 69 10.68 3.14 5.39
C ASP A 69 11.98 2.60 4.81
N PRO A 70 12.59 1.60 5.46
CA PRO A 70 13.83 1.00 4.93
C PRO A 70 13.71 0.45 3.53
N ILE A 71 12.53 0.12 3.03
CA ILE A 71 12.38 -0.40 1.67
C ILE A 71 12.90 0.58 0.63
N ARG A 72 12.94 1.85 0.97
CA ARG A 72 13.48 2.85 0.06
C ARG A 72 14.89 2.48 -0.39
N PHE A 73 15.66 1.88 0.51
CA PHE A 73 17.03 1.46 0.24
C PHE A 73 17.16 -0.02 -0.03
N GLU A 74 16.37 -0.83 0.69
CA GLU A 74 16.48 -2.28 0.61
C GLU A 74 15.76 -2.85 -0.60
N HIS A 75 14.65 -2.24 -0.97
CA HIS A 75 13.83 -2.69 -2.09
C HIS A 75 13.33 -1.48 -2.86
N PRO A 76 14.22 -0.79 -3.59
CA PRO A 76 13.83 0.47 -4.23
C PRO A 76 12.73 0.33 -5.25
N LEU A 77 12.65 -0.79 -5.96
CA LEU A 77 11.55 -0.98 -6.91
C LEU A 77 10.21 -1.14 -6.21
N LEU A 78 10.21 -1.80 -5.06
CA LEU A 78 9.00 -1.90 -4.26
C LEU A 78 8.57 -0.52 -3.77
N HIS A 79 9.53 0.29 -3.34
CA HIS A 79 9.24 1.64 -2.88
C HIS A 79 8.58 2.46 -3.98
N VAL A 80 9.12 2.41 -5.19
CA VAL A 80 8.56 3.15 -6.32
C VAL A 80 7.15 2.66 -6.63
N SER A 81 6.96 1.33 -6.67
CA SER A 81 5.66 0.77 -6.96
C SER A 81 4.64 1.12 -5.88
N LEU A 82 5.06 1.09 -4.63
CA LEU A 82 4.19 1.44 -3.51
C LEU A 82 3.71 2.88 -3.63
N ARG A 83 4.64 3.81 -3.91
CA ARG A 83 4.30 5.20 -4.09
C ARG A 83 3.34 5.40 -5.26
N ARG A 84 3.62 4.74 -6.37
CA ARG A 84 2.78 4.86 -7.56
C ARG A 84 1.38 4.33 -7.32
N ASP A 85 1.28 3.16 -6.72
CA ASP A 85 -0.03 2.54 -6.50
C ASP A 85 -0.83 3.31 -5.46
N ALA A 86 -0.17 3.82 -4.43
CA ALA A 86 -0.85 4.64 -3.45
C ALA A 86 -1.35 5.94 -4.06
N ASP A 87 -0.53 6.57 -4.90
CA ASP A 87 -0.95 7.80 -5.57
C ASP A 87 -2.16 7.55 -6.46
N ALA A 88 -2.22 6.39 -7.12
CA ALA A 88 -3.37 6.05 -7.93
C ALA A 88 -4.64 5.92 -7.08
N LEU A 89 -4.53 5.32 -5.91
CA LEU A 89 -5.66 5.19 -5.01
C LEU A 89 -6.08 6.54 -4.44
N TRP A 90 -5.10 7.39 -4.08
CA TRP A 90 -5.40 8.75 -3.66
C TRP A 90 -6.04 9.55 -4.77
N GLY A 91 -5.58 9.35 -6.00
CA GLY A 91 -6.16 10.02 -7.15
C GLY A 91 -7.61 9.69 -7.35
N ASP A 92 -7.98 8.42 -7.13
CA ASP A 92 -9.38 8.03 -7.21
C ASP A 92 -10.23 8.73 -6.16
N LEU A 93 -9.69 8.87 -4.94
CA LEU A 93 -10.38 9.61 -3.90
C LEU A 93 -10.55 11.08 -4.28
N ASP A 94 -9.47 11.67 -4.76
CA ASP A 94 -9.50 13.08 -5.16
C ASP A 94 -10.43 13.29 -6.33
N ALA A 95 -10.44 12.38 -7.27
CA ALA A 95 -11.33 12.47 -8.42
C ALA A 95 -12.79 12.42 -7.99
N ALA A 96 -13.10 11.56 -7.03
CA ALA A 96 -14.47 11.49 -6.53
C ALA A 96 -14.87 12.80 -5.86
N ASP A 97 -13.98 13.36 -5.06
CA ASP A 97 -14.24 14.66 -4.42
C ASP A 97 -14.29 15.77 -5.46
N GLY A 98 -13.35 15.72 -6.40
CA GLY A 98 -13.28 16.76 -7.40
C GLY A 98 -14.50 16.79 -8.30
N SER A 99 -15.03 15.63 -8.63
CA SER A 99 -16.19 15.60 -9.49
C SER A 99 -17.40 16.19 -8.78
N SER A 100 -17.47 16.05 -7.46
CA SER A 100 -18.55 16.69 -6.74
C SER A 100 -18.33 18.20 -6.64
N GLY A 101 -17.09 18.61 -6.65
CA GLY A 101 -16.78 20.03 -6.62
C GLY A 101 -16.93 20.71 -7.96
N ALA A 102 -16.83 19.93 -9.00
CA ALA A 102 -17.00 20.50 -10.32
C ALA A 102 -18.45 20.72 -10.60
#